data_9f89a539504c917830bc478570b2a3f6
#
_entry.id   9f89a539504c917830bc478570b2a3f6
#
_cell.length_a   1.000
_cell.length_b   1.000
_cell.length_c   1.000
_cell.angle_alpha   90.00
_cell.angle_beta   90.00
_cell.angle_gamma   90.00
#
_symmetry.space_group_name_H-M   'P 1'
#
loop_
_entity.id
_entity.type
_entity.pdbx_description
1 polymer ?
#
loop_
_entity_poly.entity_id
_entity_poly.type
_entity_poly.pdbx_seq_one_letter_code
_entity_poly.pdbx_strand_id
1 'polypeptide(L)'
;MIQNQRPPIRRIAFPILIALSISHCLNDMLQSVISAVYPLFKEDLSLSFAQIGLITLVYQMSASVFQPLMGLFFDKRPIAWSLPIGMGFTLVGIMNLAFATNLYWLLASVFIVGIGSSVLHPEASRITFLASGGKRGLAQSLFQVGGNLGGSLGPLLVALLVAPYGRHHHTKWSRSKNGSPDDIFTSYPVTYGTSHQCSDGSGYQEDKQEKL
;
A
#
# COMPACT_ATOMS: atom_id res chain seq x y z
N MET A 1 -53.00 -20.11 12.53
CA MET A 1 -51.80 -20.96 12.43
C MET A 1 -50.78 -20.19 11.63
N ILE A 2 -49.79 -19.57 12.29
CA ILE A 2 -48.66 -18.88 11.62
C ILE A 2 -47.68 -19.98 11.28
N GLN A 3 -47.61 -20.38 10.02
CA GLN A 3 -46.57 -21.27 9.52
C GLN A 3 -45.22 -20.54 9.66
N ASN A 4 -44.44 -20.95 10.63
CA ASN A 4 -43.09 -20.55 10.84
C ASN A 4 -42.22 -21.20 9.74
N GLN A 5 -42.27 -20.67 8.51
CA GLN A 5 -41.42 -21.12 7.42
C GLN A 5 -40.01 -20.61 7.75
N ARG A 6 -39.18 -21.50 8.34
CA ARG A 6 -37.74 -21.28 8.42
C ARG A 6 -37.23 -21.07 7.01
N PRO A 7 -36.52 -19.95 6.74
CA PRO A 7 -35.96 -19.75 5.42
C PRO A 7 -35.04 -20.94 5.09
N PRO A 8 -35.01 -21.39 3.84
CA PRO A 8 -34.17 -22.51 3.45
C PRO A 8 -32.72 -22.21 3.84
N ILE A 9 -32.04 -23.19 4.46
CA ILE A 9 -30.63 -23.08 4.84
C ILE A 9 -29.83 -22.84 3.54
N ARG A 10 -29.52 -21.60 3.26
CA ARG A 10 -28.64 -21.23 2.13
C ARG A 10 -27.27 -21.84 2.41
N ARG A 11 -26.80 -22.67 1.49
CA ARG A 11 -25.43 -23.22 1.58
C ARG A 11 -24.43 -22.10 1.31
N ILE A 12 -23.27 -22.16 2.00
CA ILE A 12 -22.16 -21.26 1.75
C ILE A 12 -21.67 -21.47 0.31
N ALA A 13 -21.50 -20.38 -0.42
CA ALA A 13 -20.92 -20.41 -1.77
C ALA A 13 -19.38 -20.22 -1.71
N PHE A 14 -18.66 -21.25 -1.23
CA PHE A 14 -17.19 -21.20 -1.09
C PHE A 14 -16.43 -20.72 -2.35
N PRO A 15 -16.77 -21.16 -3.58
CA PRO A 15 -16.06 -20.66 -4.76
C PRO A 15 -16.14 -19.13 -4.92
N ILE A 16 -17.32 -18.55 -4.61
CA ILE A 16 -17.50 -17.10 -4.67
C ILE A 16 -16.67 -16.41 -3.58
N LEU A 17 -16.66 -16.94 -2.37
CA LEU A 17 -15.87 -16.38 -1.27
C LEU A 17 -14.37 -16.42 -1.55
N ILE A 18 -13.87 -17.51 -2.11
CA ILE A 18 -12.47 -17.64 -2.50
C ILE A 18 -12.12 -16.64 -3.61
N ALA A 19 -12.96 -16.53 -4.64
CA ALA A 19 -12.75 -15.55 -5.72
C ALA A 19 -12.71 -14.11 -5.19
N LEU A 20 -13.61 -13.76 -4.26
CA LEU A 20 -13.64 -12.44 -3.63
C LEU A 20 -12.41 -12.21 -2.75
N SER A 21 -11.97 -13.22 -1.99
CA SER A 21 -10.74 -13.15 -1.18
C SER A 21 -9.50 -12.93 -2.05
N ILE A 22 -9.40 -13.62 -3.19
CA ILE A 22 -8.31 -13.41 -4.15
C ILE A 22 -8.39 -12.02 -4.78
N SER A 23 -9.57 -11.56 -5.17
CA SER A 23 -9.75 -10.21 -5.73
C SER A 23 -9.36 -9.13 -4.71
N HIS A 24 -9.71 -9.32 -3.44
CA HIS A 24 -9.32 -8.42 -2.36
C HIS A 24 -7.79 -8.45 -2.16
N CYS A 25 -7.19 -9.63 -2.16
CA CYS A 25 -5.74 -9.79 -2.06
C CYS A 25 -5.01 -9.05 -3.19
N LEU A 26 -5.43 -9.22 -4.43
CA LEU A 26 -4.82 -8.55 -5.58
C LEU A 26 -4.98 -7.02 -5.51
N ASN A 27 -6.17 -6.55 -5.15
CA ASN A 27 -6.43 -5.12 -5.03
C ASN A 27 -5.58 -4.47 -3.93
N ASP A 28 -5.53 -5.07 -2.73
CA ASP A 28 -4.79 -4.52 -1.60
C ASP A 28 -3.28 -4.66 -1.80
N MET A 29 -2.81 -5.67 -2.52
CA MET A 29 -1.44 -5.80 -2.97
C MET A 29 -1.04 -4.62 -3.87
N LEU A 30 -1.86 -4.27 -4.87
CA LEU A 30 -1.64 -3.11 -5.73
C LEU A 30 -1.64 -1.80 -4.95
N GLN A 31 -2.54 -1.64 -3.99
CA GLN A 31 -2.63 -0.44 -3.18
C GLN A 31 -1.44 -0.29 -2.22
N SER A 32 -0.98 -1.38 -1.61
CA SER A 32 0.16 -1.34 -0.68
C SER A 32 1.49 -1.06 -1.38
N VAL A 33 1.58 -1.31 -2.70
CA VAL A 33 2.72 -0.85 -3.53
C VAL A 33 2.88 0.66 -3.48
N ILE A 34 1.80 1.44 -3.42
CA ILE A 34 1.85 2.92 -3.40
C ILE A 34 2.72 3.42 -2.25
N SER A 35 2.45 2.98 -1.04
CA SER A 35 3.24 3.39 0.15
C SER A 35 4.66 2.83 0.13
N ALA A 36 4.85 1.64 -0.42
CA ALA A 36 6.15 0.99 -0.51
C ALA A 36 7.09 1.67 -1.52
N VAL A 37 6.56 2.37 -2.54
CA VAL A 37 7.38 3.12 -3.52
C VAL A 37 7.62 4.58 -3.12
N TYR A 38 7.06 5.09 -2.02
CA TYR A 38 7.29 6.46 -1.56
C TYR A 38 8.76 6.87 -1.44
N PRO A 39 9.67 6.03 -0.90
CA PRO A 39 11.09 6.38 -0.85
C PRO A 39 11.69 6.65 -2.24
N LEU A 40 11.28 5.87 -3.25
CA LEU A 40 11.75 6.02 -4.63
C LEU A 40 11.28 7.35 -5.22
N PHE A 41 9.99 7.67 -5.11
CA PHE A 41 9.45 8.95 -5.59
C PHE A 41 10.01 10.14 -4.83
N LYS A 42 10.30 9.98 -3.53
CA LYS A 42 10.92 11.03 -2.75
C LYS A 42 12.29 11.42 -3.29
N GLU A 43 13.09 10.45 -3.65
CA GLU A 43 14.41 10.64 -4.21
C GLU A 43 14.31 11.18 -5.65
N ASP A 44 13.52 10.54 -6.51
CA ASP A 44 13.41 10.88 -7.93
C ASP A 44 12.86 12.28 -8.19
N LEU A 45 11.85 12.68 -7.46
CA LEU A 45 11.13 13.94 -7.64
C LEU A 45 11.50 14.98 -6.57
N SER A 46 12.48 14.67 -5.69
CA SER A 46 12.93 15.54 -4.59
C SER A 46 11.75 16.00 -3.71
N LEU A 47 10.83 15.09 -3.37
CA LEU A 47 9.62 15.40 -2.62
C LEU A 47 9.91 15.65 -1.14
N SER A 48 9.24 16.64 -0.57
CA SER A 48 9.23 16.86 0.87
C SER A 48 8.35 15.80 1.59
N PHE A 49 8.56 15.60 2.89
CA PHE A 49 7.68 14.74 3.70
C PHE A 49 6.23 15.21 3.71
N ALA A 50 6.00 16.53 3.66
CA ALA A 50 4.66 17.10 3.57
C ALA A 50 3.96 16.71 2.25
N GLN A 51 4.68 16.66 1.13
CA GLN A 51 4.14 16.22 -0.16
C GLN A 51 3.82 14.73 -0.16
N ILE A 52 4.63 13.88 0.49
CA ILE A 52 4.31 12.46 0.67
C ILE A 52 3.06 12.30 1.54
N GLY A 53 2.95 13.07 2.63
CA GLY A 53 1.74 13.12 3.45
C GLY A 53 0.51 13.55 2.64
N LEU A 54 0.66 14.51 1.72
CA LEU A 54 -0.41 14.96 0.82
C LEU A 54 -0.83 13.84 -0.16
N ILE A 55 0.11 13.08 -0.71
CA ILE A 55 -0.19 11.93 -1.58
C ILE A 55 -1.01 10.90 -0.82
N THR A 56 -0.60 10.55 0.41
CA THR A 56 -1.34 9.63 1.28
C THR A 56 -2.74 10.17 1.61
N LEU A 57 -2.84 11.46 1.93
CA LEU A 57 -4.10 12.11 2.25
C LEU A 57 -5.08 12.04 1.07
N VAL A 58 -4.64 12.40 -0.13
CA VAL A 58 -5.47 12.37 -1.34
C VAL A 58 -5.97 10.95 -1.63
N TYR A 59 -5.08 9.95 -1.52
CA TYR A 59 -5.45 8.55 -1.66
C TYR A 59 -6.51 8.13 -0.62
N GLN A 60 -6.26 8.35 0.67
CA GLN A 60 -7.17 7.95 1.74
C GLN A 60 -8.50 8.69 1.69
N MET A 61 -8.49 9.98 1.38
CA MET A 61 -9.72 10.77 1.23
C MET A 61 -10.56 10.28 0.06
N SER A 62 -9.94 10.02 -1.11
CA SER A 62 -10.67 9.50 -2.27
C SER A 62 -11.23 8.10 -1.98
N ALA A 63 -10.45 7.21 -1.36
CA ALA A 63 -10.93 5.89 -0.98
C ALA A 63 -12.06 5.95 0.03
N SER A 64 -11.92 6.74 1.11
CA SER A 64 -12.86 6.74 2.25
C SER A 64 -14.14 7.51 1.98
N VAL A 65 -14.05 8.71 1.35
CA VAL A 65 -15.22 9.58 1.13
C VAL A 65 -16.16 9.00 0.08
N PHE A 66 -15.61 8.39 -0.98
CA PHE A 66 -16.45 7.78 -2.01
C PHE A 66 -17.01 6.41 -1.60
N GLN A 67 -16.44 5.71 -0.61
CA GLN A 67 -16.89 4.39 -0.17
C GLN A 67 -18.36 4.33 0.24
N PRO A 68 -18.87 5.18 1.15
CA PRO A 68 -20.29 5.18 1.51
C PRO A 68 -21.18 5.58 0.34
N LEU A 69 -20.73 6.48 -0.54
CA LEU A 69 -21.51 6.89 -1.71
C LEU A 69 -21.65 5.72 -2.71
N MET A 70 -20.56 5.01 -2.97
CA MET A 70 -20.56 3.82 -3.83
C MET A 70 -21.38 2.68 -3.22
N GLY A 71 -21.28 2.46 -1.90
CA GLY A 71 -22.09 1.48 -1.20
C GLY A 71 -23.59 1.75 -1.37
N LEU A 72 -24.03 2.97 -1.11
CA LEU A 72 -25.44 3.39 -1.30
C LEU A 72 -25.91 3.28 -2.76
N PHE A 73 -25.03 3.58 -3.72
CA PHE A 73 -25.34 3.50 -5.14
C PHE A 73 -25.57 2.05 -5.57
N PHE A 74 -24.66 1.13 -5.21
CA PHE A 74 -24.74 -0.28 -5.59
C PHE A 74 -25.81 -1.05 -4.80
N ASP A 75 -26.17 -0.61 -3.59
CA ASP A 75 -27.30 -1.17 -2.88
C ASP A 75 -28.64 -0.91 -3.60
N LYS A 76 -28.76 0.27 -4.21
CA LYS A 76 -29.96 0.65 -5.00
C LYS A 76 -29.93 0.11 -6.42
N ARG A 77 -28.77 -0.02 -7.01
CA ARG A 77 -28.56 -0.48 -8.40
C ARG A 77 -27.43 -1.50 -8.48
N PRO A 78 -27.68 -2.78 -8.15
CA PRO A 78 -26.65 -3.81 -8.24
C PRO A 78 -26.21 -3.99 -9.70
N ILE A 79 -24.95 -3.71 -9.97
CA ILE A 79 -24.32 -3.83 -11.29
C ILE A 79 -23.32 -5.00 -11.24
N ALA A 80 -23.51 -5.99 -12.12
CA ALA A 80 -22.64 -7.17 -12.16
C ALA A 80 -21.17 -6.83 -12.48
N TRP A 81 -20.91 -5.71 -13.14
CA TRP A 81 -19.59 -5.26 -13.54
C TRP A 81 -18.91 -4.31 -12.55
N SER A 82 -19.51 -4.07 -11.39
CA SER A 82 -18.97 -3.13 -10.38
C SER A 82 -17.57 -3.51 -9.90
N LEU A 83 -17.34 -4.78 -9.56
CA LEU A 83 -16.01 -5.27 -9.13
C LEU A 83 -14.93 -5.14 -10.22
N PRO A 84 -15.14 -5.63 -11.45
CA PRO A 84 -14.19 -5.42 -12.54
C PRO A 84 -13.90 -3.94 -12.82
N ILE A 85 -14.90 -3.07 -12.75
CA ILE A 85 -14.74 -1.62 -12.94
C ILE A 85 -13.85 -1.06 -11.82
N GLY A 86 -14.12 -1.38 -10.54
CA GLY A 86 -13.31 -0.94 -9.41
C GLY A 86 -11.85 -1.38 -9.54
N MET A 87 -11.61 -2.66 -9.85
CA MET A 87 -10.25 -3.16 -10.11
C MET A 87 -9.60 -2.49 -11.33
N GLY A 88 -10.36 -2.21 -12.37
CA GLY A 88 -9.89 -1.48 -13.56
C GLY A 88 -9.37 -0.08 -13.20
N PHE A 89 -10.11 0.69 -12.39
CA PHE A 89 -9.65 1.98 -11.90
C PHE A 89 -8.37 1.87 -11.06
N THR A 90 -8.29 0.89 -10.16
CA THR A 90 -7.07 0.63 -9.39
C THR A 90 -5.89 0.36 -10.30
N LEU A 91 -6.05 -0.52 -11.30
CA LEU A 91 -5.00 -0.88 -12.25
C LEU A 91 -4.55 0.33 -13.09
N VAL A 92 -5.49 1.09 -13.64
CA VAL A 92 -5.20 2.31 -14.42
C VAL A 92 -4.46 3.33 -13.55
N GLY A 93 -4.89 3.53 -12.29
CA GLY A 93 -4.22 4.43 -11.37
C GLY A 93 -2.77 4.00 -11.06
N ILE A 94 -2.52 2.71 -10.83
CA ILE A 94 -1.17 2.17 -10.62
C ILE A 94 -0.31 2.30 -11.89
N MET A 95 -0.86 2.03 -13.06
CA MET A 95 -0.13 2.23 -14.33
C MET A 95 0.23 3.70 -14.53
N ASN A 96 -0.72 4.62 -14.29
CA ASN A 96 -0.42 6.06 -14.33
C ASN A 96 0.66 6.46 -13.33
N LEU A 97 0.64 5.85 -12.13
CA LEU A 97 1.65 6.10 -11.10
C LEU A 97 3.06 5.74 -11.58
N ALA A 98 3.20 4.65 -12.33
CA ALA A 98 4.49 4.21 -12.89
C ALA A 98 5.10 5.20 -13.88
N PHE A 99 4.28 6.03 -14.53
CA PHE A 99 4.72 7.06 -15.50
C PHE A 99 4.75 8.49 -14.90
N ALA A 100 4.55 8.61 -13.58
CA ALA A 100 4.45 9.91 -12.94
C ALA A 100 5.79 10.64 -12.94
N THR A 101 5.80 11.86 -13.48
CA THR A 101 6.99 12.72 -13.63
C THR A 101 6.95 13.95 -12.72
N ASN A 102 5.84 14.17 -12.02
CA ASN A 102 5.67 15.32 -11.12
C ASN A 102 4.62 15.03 -10.05
N LEU A 103 4.57 15.88 -9.01
CA LEU A 103 3.64 15.74 -7.89
C LEU A 103 2.18 15.71 -8.32
N TYR A 104 1.77 16.57 -9.24
CA TYR A 104 0.36 16.63 -9.67
C TYR A 104 -0.09 15.36 -10.36
N TRP A 105 0.80 14.76 -11.14
CA TRP A 105 0.54 13.46 -11.77
C TRP A 105 0.43 12.34 -10.73
N LEU A 106 1.32 12.35 -9.71
CA LEU A 106 1.21 11.42 -8.58
C LEU A 106 -0.14 11.55 -7.87
N LEU A 107 -0.56 12.79 -7.55
CA LEU A 107 -1.84 13.05 -6.89
C LEU A 107 -3.04 12.56 -7.73
N ALA A 108 -3.02 12.82 -9.04
CA ALA A 108 -4.06 12.31 -9.94
C ALA A 108 -4.10 10.78 -9.98
N SER A 109 -2.93 10.14 -10.04
CA SER A 109 -2.82 8.67 -10.06
C SER A 109 -3.38 8.03 -8.79
N VAL A 110 -2.98 8.51 -7.61
CA VAL A 110 -3.47 7.94 -6.34
C VAL A 110 -4.94 8.26 -6.09
N PHE A 111 -5.45 9.36 -6.60
CA PHE A 111 -6.88 9.70 -6.57
C PHE A 111 -7.70 8.67 -7.37
N ILE A 112 -7.23 8.29 -8.58
CA ILE A 112 -7.87 7.26 -9.41
C ILE A 112 -7.86 5.90 -8.69
N VAL A 113 -6.72 5.53 -8.06
CA VAL A 113 -6.63 4.30 -7.26
C VAL A 113 -7.65 4.33 -6.11
N GLY A 114 -7.77 5.46 -5.41
CA GLY A 114 -8.74 5.62 -4.32
C GLY A 114 -10.18 5.45 -4.77
N ILE A 115 -10.55 5.96 -5.96
CA ILE A 115 -11.87 5.73 -6.56
C ILE A 115 -12.09 4.23 -6.80
N GLY A 116 -11.11 3.52 -7.38
CA GLY A 116 -11.20 2.07 -7.61
C GLY A 116 -11.43 1.31 -6.30
N SER A 117 -10.68 1.65 -5.26
CA SER A 117 -10.79 1.10 -3.90
C SER A 117 -12.18 1.35 -3.31
N SER A 118 -12.72 2.56 -3.47
CA SER A 118 -14.02 2.95 -2.95
C SER A 118 -15.21 2.16 -3.55
N VAL A 119 -15.04 1.66 -4.76
CA VAL A 119 -16.02 0.78 -5.42
C VAL A 119 -15.85 -0.66 -4.95
N LEU A 120 -14.63 -1.18 -4.94
CA LEU A 120 -14.35 -2.59 -4.71
C LEU A 120 -14.72 -3.04 -3.30
N HIS A 121 -14.29 -2.32 -2.27
CA HIS A 121 -14.45 -2.76 -0.88
C HIS A 121 -15.93 -2.93 -0.45
N PRO A 122 -16.83 -1.95 -0.63
CA PRO A 122 -18.22 -2.10 -0.22
C PRO A 122 -18.94 -3.17 -1.04
N GLU A 123 -18.70 -3.22 -2.34
CA GLU A 123 -19.37 -4.17 -3.21
C GLU A 123 -18.91 -5.61 -2.96
N ALA A 124 -17.60 -5.85 -2.84
CA ALA A 124 -17.07 -7.17 -2.50
C ALA A 124 -17.54 -7.64 -1.12
N SER A 125 -17.58 -6.75 -0.12
CA SER A 125 -18.12 -7.07 1.21
C SER A 125 -19.61 -7.41 1.15
N ARG A 126 -20.41 -6.69 0.36
CA ARG A 126 -21.83 -6.97 0.11
C ARG A 126 -22.02 -8.35 -0.52
N ILE A 127 -21.27 -8.70 -1.55
CA ILE A 127 -21.37 -10.00 -2.21
C ILE A 127 -20.91 -11.11 -1.28
N THR A 128 -19.86 -10.89 -0.48
CA THR A 128 -19.39 -11.81 0.58
C THR A 128 -20.51 -12.12 1.57
N PHE A 129 -21.23 -11.08 2.00
CA PHE A 129 -22.39 -11.26 2.88
C PHE A 129 -23.49 -12.11 2.23
N LEU A 130 -23.83 -11.89 0.97
CA LEU A 130 -24.83 -12.65 0.24
C LEU A 130 -24.41 -14.12 0.02
N ALA A 131 -23.11 -14.36 -0.21
CA ALA A 131 -22.54 -15.69 -0.43
C ALA A 131 -22.33 -16.48 0.86
N SER A 132 -22.52 -15.87 2.04
CA SER A 132 -22.18 -16.43 3.35
C SER A 132 -23.04 -17.63 3.80
N GLY A 133 -24.21 -17.83 3.18
CA GLY A 133 -25.16 -18.89 3.59
C GLY A 133 -25.60 -18.78 5.07
N GLY A 134 -25.58 -17.57 5.65
CA GLY A 134 -25.88 -17.32 7.07
C GLY A 134 -24.66 -17.31 8.00
N LYS A 135 -23.50 -17.82 7.57
CA LYS A 135 -22.24 -17.79 8.34
C LYS A 135 -21.43 -16.54 8.02
N ARG A 136 -21.98 -15.38 8.34
CA ARG A 136 -21.46 -14.04 7.98
C ARG A 136 -20.04 -13.80 8.49
N GLY A 137 -19.77 -14.17 9.77
CA GLY A 137 -18.45 -14.00 10.37
C GLY A 137 -17.37 -14.78 9.61
N LEU A 138 -17.61 -16.05 9.29
CA LEU A 138 -16.69 -16.89 8.53
C LEU A 138 -16.42 -16.31 7.13
N ALA A 139 -17.47 -15.88 6.42
CA ALA A 139 -17.33 -15.33 5.09
C ALA A 139 -16.51 -14.03 5.10
N GLN A 140 -16.80 -13.13 6.05
CA GLN A 140 -16.09 -11.87 6.20
C GLN A 140 -14.63 -12.07 6.66
N SER A 141 -14.37 -13.05 7.54
CA SER A 141 -13.01 -13.39 7.95
C SER A 141 -12.18 -13.90 6.76
N LEU A 142 -12.75 -14.77 5.93
CA LEU A 142 -12.08 -15.28 4.74
C LEU A 142 -11.76 -14.16 3.74
N PHE A 143 -12.70 -13.25 3.54
CA PHE A 143 -12.51 -12.06 2.70
C PHE A 143 -11.39 -11.16 3.24
N GLN A 144 -11.36 -10.90 4.55
CA GLN A 144 -10.36 -10.05 5.20
C GLN A 144 -8.96 -10.66 5.21
N VAL A 145 -8.85 -11.98 5.32
CA VAL A 145 -7.56 -12.69 5.19
C VAL A 145 -6.93 -12.40 3.82
N GLY A 146 -7.75 -12.38 2.75
CA GLY A 146 -7.26 -11.99 1.42
C GLY A 146 -6.65 -10.60 1.40
N GLY A 147 -7.35 -9.59 1.92
CA GLY A 147 -6.85 -8.21 1.98
C GLY A 147 -5.55 -8.07 2.77
N ASN A 148 -5.52 -8.66 3.98
CA ASN A 148 -4.32 -8.61 4.83
C ASN A 148 -3.10 -9.28 4.15
N LEU A 149 -3.32 -10.40 3.45
CA LEU A 149 -2.28 -11.05 2.68
C LEU A 149 -1.78 -10.14 1.54
N GLY A 150 -2.69 -9.52 0.81
CA GLY A 150 -2.36 -8.56 -0.25
C GLY A 150 -1.55 -7.39 0.27
N GLY A 151 -1.99 -6.77 1.37
CA GLY A 151 -1.29 -5.68 2.03
C GLY A 151 0.15 -6.02 2.44
N SER A 152 0.39 -7.27 2.81
CA SER A 152 1.73 -7.78 3.16
C SER A 152 2.59 -8.07 1.94
N LEU A 153 1.99 -8.57 0.86
CA LEU A 153 2.70 -8.95 -0.37
C LEU A 153 3.19 -7.74 -1.18
N GLY A 154 2.47 -6.61 -1.16
CA GLY A 154 2.84 -5.44 -1.94
C GLY A 154 4.24 -4.87 -1.61
N PRO A 155 4.57 -4.58 -0.34
CA PRO A 155 5.91 -4.15 0.03
C PRO A 155 6.99 -5.18 -0.32
N LEU A 156 6.69 -6.47 -0.20
CA LEU A 156 7.60 -7.55 -0.59
C LEU A 156 7.87 -7.52 -2.10
N LEU A 157 6.84 -7.33 -2.93
CA LEU A 157 7.01 -7.17 -4.37
C LEU A 157 7.89 -5.97 -4.71
N VAL A 158 7.68 -4.82 -4.05
CA VAL A 158 8.51 -3.64 -4.27
C VAL A 158 9.96 -3.91 -3.88
N ALA A 159 10.20 -4.55 -2.74
CA ALA A 159 11.54 -4.86 -2.28
C ALA A 159 12.28 -5.84 -3.22
N LEU A 160 11.59 -6.83 -3.76
CA LEU A 160 12.19 -7.89 -4.58
C LEU A 160 12.28 -7.53 -6.07
N LEU A 161 11.29 -6.80 -6.61
CA LEU A 161 11.20 -6.53 -8.04
C LEU A 161 11.55 -5.07 -8.39
N VAL A 162 11.06 -4.10 -7.63
CA VAL A 162 11.22 -2.68 -7.98
C VAL A 162 12.54 -2.11 -7.47
N ALA A 163 12.88 -2.35 -6.20
CA ALA A 163 14.06 -1.77 -5.59
C ALA A 163 15.39 -2.19 -6.27
N PRO A 164 15.60 -3.44 -6.75
CA PRO A 164 16.82 -3.80 -7.47
C PRO A 164 16.96 -3.07 -8.81
N TYR A 165 15.85 -2.87 -9.54
CA TYR A 165 15.87 -2.20 -10.85
C TYR A 165 15.94 -0.68 -10.71
N GLY A 166 15.33 -0.09 -9.70
CA GLY A 166 15.38 1.36 -9.43
C GLY A 166 16.80 1.86 -9.20
N ARG A 167 17.62 1.12 -8.45
CA ARG A 167 19.03 1.47 -8.19
C ARG A 167 19.89 1.53 -9.46
N HIS A 168 19.62 0.72 -10.46
CA HIS A 168 20.39 0.73 -11.71
C HIS A 168 20.12 1.95 -12.59
N HIS A 169 18.92 2.52 -12.52
CA HIS A 169 18.61 3.76 -13.25
C HIS A 169 19.27 4.99 -12.62
N HIS A 170 19.32 5.08 -11.29
CA HIS A 170 19.93 6.19 -10.57
C HIS A 170 21.45 6.29 -10.82
N THR A 171 22.15 5.16 -10.84
CA THR A 171 23.61 5.15 -11.10
C THR A 171 23.96 5.62 -12.51
N LYS A 172 23.13 5.35 -13.52
CA LYS A 172 23.35 5.86 -14.88
C LYS A 172 23.09 7.37 -14.99
N TRP A 173 22.07 7.86 -14.29
CA TRP A 173 21.69 9.27 -14.37
C TRP A 173 22.60 10.17 -13.53
N SER A 174 23.02 9.73 -12.35
CA SER A 174 24.01 10.41 -11.51
C SER A 174 25.38 10.46 -12.20
N ARG A 175 25.78 9.39 -12.89
CA ARG A 175 27.03 9.35 -13.67
C ARG A 175 27.04 10.35 -14.84
N SER A 176 25.88 10.70 -15.36
CA SER A 176 25.76 11.69 -16.45
C SER A 176 25.87 13.14 -15.98
N LYS A 177 25.60 13.44 -14.70
CA LYS A 177 25.65 14.81 -14.17
C LYS A 177 26.97 15.18 -13.49
N ASN A 178 27.68 14.22 -12.89
CA ASN A 178 28.92 14.47 -12.15
C ASN A 178 30.04 13.59 -12.73
N GLY A 179 30.80 14.14 -13.61
CA GLY A 179 31.85 13.46 -14.40
C GLY A 179 33.09 13.01 -13.62
N SER A 180 33.01 12.50 -12.37
CA SER A 180 34.14 11.90 -11.67
C SER A 180 33.83 10.49 -11.18
N PRO A 181 34.69 9.49 -11.47
CA PRO A 181 34.48 8.10 -11.05
C PRO A 181 34.74 7.84 -9.56
N ASP A 182 35.34 8.79 -8.84
CA ASP A 182 35.89 8.54 -7.50
C ASP A 182 34.96 8.82 -6.34
N ASP A 183 33.78 9.40 -6.60
CA ASP A 183 32.85 9.83 -5.55
C ASP A 183 31.85 8.75 -5.11
N ILE A 184 31.95 7.52 -5.65
CA ILE A 184 30.94 6.47 -5.48
C ILE A 184 31.07 5.74 -4.14
N PHE A 185 32.23 5.82 -3.47
CA PHE A 185 32.50 5.01 -2.27
C PHE A 185 32.40 5.74 -0.93
N THR A 186 32.15 7.04 -0.90
CA THR A 186 32.23 7.83 0.34
C THR A 186 30.89 8.26 0.95
N SER A 187 29.74 7.94 0.36
CA SER A 187 28.47 8.61 0.78
C SER A 187 27.45 7.77 1.54
N TYR A 188 27.72 6.54 1.92
CA TYR A 188 26.82 5.82 2.84
C TYR A 188 27.60 5.04 3.91
N PRO A 189 27.81 5.61 5.11
CA PRO A 189 28.10 4.78 6.26
C PRO A 189 26.83 4.01 6.61
N VAL A 190 26.79 2.71 6.26
CA VAL A 190 25.85 1.76 6.82
C VAL A 190 26.22 1.59 8.29
N THR A 191 25.67 2.41 9.17
CA THR A 191 25.72 2.16 10.61
C THR A 191 24.74 1.04 10.92
N TYR A 192 25.20 -0.19 10.80
CA TYR A 192 24.63 -1.29 11.57
C TYR A 192 24.94 -0.98 13.02
N GLY A 193 23.92 -0.64 13.80
CA GLY A 193 24.04 -0.55 15.26
C GLY A 193 24.36 -1.91 15.83
N THR A 194 25.63 -2.20 16.01
CA THR A 194 26.10 -3.21 16.96
C THR A 194 26.20 -2.53 18.32
N SER A 195 25.14 -2.70 19.11
CA SER A 195 25.22 -2.60 20.55
C SER A 195 26.13 -3.73 21.02
N HIS A 196 27.29 -3.39 21.52
CA HIS A 196 28.08 -4.02 22.57
C HIS A 196 29.52 -3.55 22.48
N GLN A 197 29.90 -2.65 23.33
CA GLN A 197 31.17 -2.74 24.04
C GLN A 197 31.12 -1.81 25.26
N CYS A 198 30.75 -2.42 26.38
CA CYS A 198 31.27 -2.04 27.68
C CYS A 198 32.67 -2.62 27.74
N SER A 199 33.66 -1.85 28.04
CA SER A 199 34.75 -2.12 28.97
C SER A 199 35.78 -1.03 28.86
N ASP A 200 36.01 -0.52 29.96
CA ASP A 200 37.25 -0.52 30.74
C ASP A 200 38.09 0.72 30.57
N GLY A 201 38.11 1.48 31.59
CA GLY A 201 39.21 1.45 32.56
C GLY A 201 40.33 2.43 32.24
N SER A 202 40.51 3.35 33.19
CA SER A 202 41.76 4.01 33.49
C SER A 202 42.22 5.20 32.65
N GLY A 203 42.32 6.30 33.32
CA GLY A 203 43.01 7.49 32.78
C GLY A 203 42.75 8.75 33.61
N TYR A 204 42.90 8.65 34.98
CA TYR A 204 43.13 9.83 35.78
C TYR A 204 44.42 10.48 35.32
N GLN A 205 44.38 11.70 34.88
CA GLN A 205 45.51 12.63 35.02
C GLN A 205 45.02 13.94 35.60
N GLU A 206 45.36 14.10 36.85
CA GLU A 206 45.51 15.40 37.51
C GLU A 206 46.49 16.23 36.69
N ASP A 207 46.14 17.43 36.38
CA ASP A 207 47.14 18.48 36.29
C ASP A 207 46.71 19.66 37.15
N LYS A 208 47.46 19.80 38.23
CA LYS A 208 47.56 20.99 39.08
C LYS A 208 48.44 21.98 38.32
N GLN A 209 48.08 23.18 38.36
CA GLN A 209 48.92 24.36 38.65
C GLN A 209 48.14 25.59 38.32
N GLU A 210 47.87 26.49 39.13
CA GLU A 210 48.57 27.28 40.12
C GLU A 210 48.49 28.76 39.70
N LYS A 211 47.95 29.54 40.63
CA LYS A 211 48.26 30.96 40.92
C LYS A 211 48.01 32.00 39.82
N LEU A 212 47.21 32.94 40.04
CA LEU A 212 47.36 34.19 40.81
C LEU A 212 46.00 34.91 40.82
#